data_82545958ceae27643c22ca9334040495
#
_entry.id   82545958ceae27643c22ca9334040495
#
_cell.length_a   1.000
_cell.length_b   1.000
_cell.length_c   1.000
_cell.angle_alpha   90.00
_cell.angle_beta   90.00
_cell.angle_gamma   90.00
#
_symmetry.space_group_name_H-M   'P 1'
#
loop_
_entity.id
_entity.type
_entity.pdbx_description
1 polymer ?
#
loop_
_entity_poly.entity_id
_entity_poly.type
_entity_poly.pdbx_seq_one_letter_code
_entity_poly.pdbx_strand_id
1 'polypeptide(L)'
;RIRRKFDVICVVCDSKEVARQAAKDRRVDLLNFPSGDYRKRFFDRQEAELASCGLAALEIDVKPLLVLEGPPRVRLLSSLRREAAIALEFKVPLIISSGVSDERFMRMPRDMASLAFLFGLDEASALDAVSSNPSAIIERNRKKLSKQFVAPGISVVEEGSDP
;
A
#
# COMPACT_ATOMS: atom_id res chain seq x y z
N ARG A 1 -18.61 -3.37 -9.97
CA ARG A 1 -19.60 -2.97 -8.93
C ARG A 1 -19.00 -2.88 -7.53
N ILE A 2 -18.03 -3.71 -7.14
CA ILE A 2 -17.40 -3.70 -5.80
C ILE A 2 -16.70 -2.37 -5.53
N ARG A 3 -15.94 -1.83 -6.49
CA ARG A 3 -15.14 -0.61 -6.36
C ARG A 3 -15.94 0.61 -5.85
N ARG A 4 -17.21 0.72 -6.22
CA ARG A 4 -18.08 1.84 -5.80
C ARG A 4 -18.55 1.78 -4.36
N LYS A 5 -18.31 0.67 -3.66
CA LYS A 5 -18.77 0.44 -2.28
C LYS A 5 -17.69 0.67 -1.24
N PHE A 6 -16.43 0.78 -1.67
CA PHE A 6 -15.29 0.84 -0.76
C PHE A 6 -14.32 1.96 -1.16
N ASP A 7 -13.80 2.67 -0.18
CA ASP A 7 -12.79 3.71 -0.38
C ASP A 7 -11.45 3.10 -0.82
N VAL A 8 -11.08 1.93 -0.30
CA VAL A 8 -9.82 1.24 -0.59
C VAL A 8 -10.08 -0.22 -0.91
N ILE A 9 -9.43 -0.72 -1.95
CA ILE A 9 -9.41 -2.14 -2.33
C ILE A 9 -7.98 -2.66 -2.20
N CYS A 10 -7.80 -3.61 -1.28
CA CYS A 10 -6.56 -4.34 -1.09
C CYS A 10 -6.68 -5.73 -1.71
N VAL A 11 -5.63 -6.19 -2.39
CA VAL A 11 -5.52 -7.55 -2.91
C VAL A 11 -4.41 -8.28 -2.18
N VAL A 12 -4.76 -9.44 -1.60
CA VAL A 12 -3.76 -10.35 -1.02
C VAL A 12 -3.14 -11.15 -2.16
N CYS A 13 -1.86 -10.90 -2.40
CA CYS A 13 -1.07 -11.49 -3.47
C CYS A 13 -0.44 -12.81 -3.00
N ASP A 14 -1.16 -13.91 -3.13
CA ASP A 14 -0.72 -15.25 -2.71
C ASP A 14 0.02 -16.01 -3.81
N SER A 15 -0.05 -15.54 -5.05
CA SER A 15 0.70 -16.04 -6.20
C SER A 15 1.21 -14.90 -7.08
N LYS A 16 2.20 -15.22 -7.92
CA LYS A 16 2.81 -14.24 -8.83
C LYS A 16 1.83 -13.75 -9.89
N GLU A 17 0.94 -14.62 -10.35
CA GLU A 17 -0.10 -14.31 -11.32
C GLU A 17 -1.10 -13.31 -10.75
N VAL A 18 -1.58 -13.58 -9.53
CA VAL A 18 -2.51 -12.67 -8.82
C VAL A 18 -1.86 -11.31 -8.60
N ALA A 19 -0.62 -11.28 -8.14
CA ALA A 19 0.12 -10.04 -7.91
C ALA A 19 0.22 -9.20 -9.19
N ARG A 20 0.63 -9.80 -10.31
CA ARG A 20 0.75 -9.11 -11.59
C ARG A 20 -0.57 -8.61 -12.17
N GLN A 21 -1.64 -9.39 -12.01
CA GLN A 21 -2.98 -8.95 -12.42
C GLN A 21 -3.47 -7.80 -11.54
N ALA A 22 -3.27 -7.90 -10.24
CA ALA A 22 -3.64 -6.85 -9.29
C ALA A 22 -2.87 -5.55 -9.56
N ALA A 23 -1.56 -5.62 -9.82
CA ALA A 23 -0.73 -4.46 -10.10
C ALA A 23 -1.15 -3.70 -11.38
N LYS A 24 -1.68 -4.41 -12.39
CA LYS A 24 -2.20 -3.80 -13.64
C LYS A 24 -3.59 -3.21 -13.47
N ASP A 25 -4.37 -3.67 -12.50
CA ASP A 25 -5.77 -3.28 -12.36
C ASP A 25 -5.90 -1.95 -11.61
N ARG A 26 -6.27 -0.89 -12.31
CA ARG A 26 -6.49 0.45 -11.75
C ARG A 26 -7.59 0.54 -10.69
N ARG A 27 -8.30 -0.55 -10.43
CA ARG A 27 -9.30 -0.64 -9.35
C ARG A 27 -8.68 -1.08 -8.04
N VAL A 28 -7.48 -1.64 -8.08
CA VAL A 28 -6.71 -2.07 -6.91
C VAL A 28 -5.89 -0.90 -6.40
N ASP A 29 -5.94 -0.69 -5.10
CA ASP A 29 -5.22 0.38 -4.43
C ASP A 29 -4.00 -0.12 -3.67
N LEU A 30 -4.10 -1.32 -3.08
CA LEU A 30 -3.05 -1.91 -2.25
C LEU A 30 -2.73 -3.34 -2.70
N LEU A 31 -1.43 -3.61 -2.78
CA LEU A 31 -0.88 -4.94 -2.97
C LEU A 31 -0.32 -5.41 -1.63
N ASN A 32 -0.95 -6.42 -1.02
CA ASN A 32 -0.51 -7.01 0.23
C ASN A 32 0.08 -8.39 -0.04
N PHE A 33 1.29 -8.64 0.44
CA PHE A 33 1.95 -9.94 0.32
C PHE A 33 1.95 -10.65 1.66
N PRO A 34 1.51 -11.93 1.72
CA PRO A 34 1.45 -12.70 2.95
C PRO A 34 2.77 -12.69 3.69
N SER A 35 2.78 -12.17 4.90
CA SER A 35 4.00 -12.00 5.69
C SER A 35 4.34 -13.22 6.55
N GLY A 36 3.43 -14.19 6.67
CA GLY A 36 3.67 -15.45 7.38
C GLY A 36 4.64 -16.38 6.66
N ASP A 37 4.76 -16.27 5.34
CA ASP A 37 5.71 -17.02 4.54
C ASP A 37 6.50 -16.10 3.62
N TYR A 38 7.78 -15.88 3.96
CA TYR A 38 8.68 -15.04 3.14
C TYR A 38 8.83 -15.55 1.70
N ARG A 39 8.55 -16.83 1.42
CA ARG A 39 8.59 -17.42 0.07
C ARG A 39 7.44 -16.95 -0.82
N LYS A 40 6.38 -16.43 -0.22
CA LYS A 40 5.21 -15.88 -0.92
C LYS A 40 5.29 -14.37 -1.12
N ARG A 41 6.45 -13.78 -0.87
CA ARG A 41 6.69 -12.37 -1.14
C ARG A 41 7.38 -12.23 -2.50
N PHE A 42 6.58 -11.84 -3.49
CA PHE A 42 7.00 -11.84 -4.90
C PHE A 42 7.22 -10.45 -5.48
N PHE A 43 7.12 -9.40 -4.66
CA PHE A 43 7.28 -8.04 -5.16
C PHE A 43 8.68 -7.86 -5.80
N ASP A 44 8.70 -7.82 -7.12
CA ASP A 44 9.88 -7.66 -7.94
C ASP A 44 9.83 -6.37 -8.80
N ARG A 45 10.85 -6.10 -9.60
CA ARG A 45 10.91 -4.90 -10.45
C ARG A 45 9.79 -4.85 -11.47
N GLN A 46 9.41 -5.99 -12.05
CA GLN A 46 8.29 -6.06 -13.01
C GLN A 46 6.96 -5.73 -12.34
N GLU A 47 6.77 -6.22 -11.11
CA GLU A 47 5.62 -5.91 -10.28
C GLU A 47 5.55 -4.41 -9.96
N ALA A 48 6.68 -3.84 -9.56
CA ALA A 48 6.79 -2.42 -9.23
C ALA A 48 6.51 -1.51 -10.43
N GLU A 49 6.99 -1.87 -11.63
CA GLU A 49 6.69 -1.15 -12.87
C GLU A 49 5.19 -1.17 -13.16
N LEU A 50 4.54 -2.33 -13.05
CA LEU A 50 3.11 -2.46 -13.24
C LEU A 50 2.31 -1.69 -12.19
N ALA A 51 2.70 -1.76 -10.92
CA ALA A 51 2.05 -1.05 -9.83
C ALA A 51 2.18 0.47 -9.97
N SER A 52 3.35 0.96 -10.39
CA SER A 52 3.57 2.38 -10.68
C SER A 52 2.62 2.89 -11.77
N CYS A 53 2.46 2.14 -12.88
CA CYS A 53 1.52 2.48 -13.95
C CYS A 53 0.05 2.32 -13.52
N GLY A 54 -0.25 1.33 -12.66
CA GLY A 54 -1.58 1.04 -12.13
C GLY A 54 -2.04 1.99 -11.01
N LEU A 55 -1.11 2.73 -10.40
CA LEU A 55 -1.29 3.56 -9.20
C LEU A 55 -1.62 2.74 -7.94
N ALA A 56 -1.20 1.49 -7.89
CA ALA A 56 -1.29 0.66 -6.70
C ALA A 56 -0.09 0.92 -5.77
N ALA A 57 -0.33 0.85 -4.46
CA ALA A 57 0.70 0.97 -3.44
C ALA A 57 1.09 -0.41 -2.89
N LEU A 58 2.32 -0.54 -2.40
CA LEU A 58 2.78 -1.72 -1.68
C LEU A 58 2.43 -1.59 -0.19
N GLU A 59 1.63 -2.51 0.33
CA GLU A 59 1.31 -2.59 1.75
C GLU A 59 2.27 -3.53 2.49
N ILE A 60 2.77 -3.06 3.62
CA ILE A 60 3.63 -3.80 4.55
C ILE A 60 2.97 -3.90 5.91
N ASP A 61 2.59 -5.11 6.32
CA ASP A 61 2.10 -5.40 7.66
C ASP A 61 3.26 -5.48 8.65
N VAL A 62 3.16 -4.75 9.76
CA VAL A 62 4.20 -4.79 10.81
C VAL A 62 4.01 -5.92 11.82
N LYS A 63 2.80 -6.50 11.94
CA LYS A 63 2.52 -7.60 12.89
C LYS A 63 3.57 -8.72 12.85
N PRO A 64 3.98 -9.24 11.68
CA PRO A 64 4.94 -10.33 11.63
C PRO A 64 6.31 -9.96 12.19
N LEU A 65 6.72 -8.69 12.08
CA LEU A 65 7.95 -8.20 12.69
C LEU A 65 7.89 -8.22 14.22
N LEU A 66 6.69 -8.08 14.78
CA LEU A 66 6.46 -8.09 16.23
C LEU A 66 6.35 -9.51 16.80
N VAL A 67 5.87 -10.46 15.99
CA VAL A 67 5.53 -11.83 16.43
C VAL A 67 6.62 -12.83 16.10
N LEU A 68 7.26 -12.70 14.93
CA LEU A 68 8.31 -13.64 14.50
C LEU A 68 9.60 -13.42 15.30
N GLU A 69 10.29 -14.51 15.59
CA GLU A 69 11.58 -14.51 16.28
C GLU A 69 12.64 -15.27 15.47
N GLY A 70 13.91 -14.99 15.77
CA GLY A 70 15.03 -15.71 15.19
C GLY A 70 15.11 -15.65 13.65
N PRO A 71 15.53 -16.74 12.98
CA PRO A 71 15.78 -16.79 11.53
C PRO A 71 14.59 -16.38 10.67
N PRO A 72 13.31 -16.72 10.98
CA PRO A 72 12.17 -16.25 10.22
C PRO A 72 12.03 -14.71 10.19
N ARG A 73 12.25 -14.03 11.32
CA ARG A 73 12.24 -12.55 11.37
C ARG A 73 13.33 -11.95 10.50
N VAL A 74 14.55 -12.50 10.55
CA VAL A 74 15.70 -12.03 9.73
C VAL A 74 15.39 -12.17 8.24
N ARG A 75 14.83 -13.29 7.82
CA ARG A 75 14.45 -13.52 6.41
C ARG A 75 13.35 -12.55 5.96
N LEU A 76 12.35 -12.33 6.81
CA LEU A 76 11.31 -11.33 6.53
C LEU A 76 11.91 -9.94 6.35
N LEU A 77 12.74 -9.50 7.29
CA LEU A 77 13.41 -8.19 7.20
C LEU A 77 14.23 -8.04 5.93
N SER A 78 14.97 -9.09 5.52
CA SER A 78 15.72 -9.08 4.26
C SER A 78 14.82 -8.93 3.05
N SER A 79 13.64 -9.59 3.05
CA SER A 79 12.65 -9.45 1.98
C SER A 79 12.05 -8.05 1.95
N LEU A 80 11.65 -7.52 3.11
CA LEU A 80 11.08 -6.17 3.22
C LEU A 80 12.06 -5.08 2.77
N ARG A 81 13.36 -5.19 3.13
CA ARG A 81 14.39 -4.27 2.65
C ARG A 81 14.49 -4.24 1.13
N ARG A 82 14.51 -5.42 0.52
CA ARG A 82 14.56 -5.54 -0.94
C ARG A 82 13.31 -4.94 -1.60
N GLU A 83 12.14 -5.25 -1.07
CA GLU A 83 10.86 -4.78 -1.62
C GLU A 83 10.70 -3.27 -1.44
N ALA A 84 11.07 -2.72 -0.28
CA ALA A 84 11.06 -1.27 -0.05
C ALA A 84 12.01 -0.53 -0.99
N ALA A 85 13.23 -1.06 -1.19
CA ALA A 85 14.18 -0.47 -2.13
C ALA A 85 13.64 -0.46 -3.58
N ILE A 86 13.01 -1.56 -4.02
CA ILE A 86 12.37 -1.64 -5.34
C ILE A 86 11.20 -0.65 -5.43
N ALA A 87 10.34 -0.59 -4.41
CA ALA A 87 9.20 0.33 -4.40
C ALA A 87 9.65 1.80 -4.52
N LEU A 88 10.69 2.19 -3.77
CA LEU A 88 11.26 3.54 -3.85
C LEU A 88 11.87 3.82 -5.23
N GLU A 89 12.62 2.87 -5.81
CA GLU A 89 13.21 3.00 -7.14
C GLU A 89 12.15 3.27 -8.22
N PHE A 90 11.02 2.56 -8.18
CA PHE A 90 9.93 2.69 -9.14
C PHE A 90 8.84 3.71 -8.71
N LYS A 91 9.06 4.44 -7.62
CA LYS A 91 8.12 5.42 -7.08
C LYS A 91 6.74 4.82 -6.77
N VAL A 92 6.71 3.56 -6.36
CA VAL A 92 5.50 2.91 -5.83
C VAL A 92 5.29 3.38 -4.40
N PRO A 93 4.14 3.96 -4.05
CA PRO A 93 3.89 4.39 -2.69
C PRO A 93 3.93 3.20 -1.73
N LEU A 94 4.57 3.39 -0.57
CA LEU A 94 4.56 2.43 0.52
C LEU A 94 3.47 2.79 1.52
N ILE A 95 2.75 1.79 1.99
CA ILE A 95 1.77 1.89 3.07
C ILE A 95 2.21 0.94 4.17
N ILE A 96 2.27 1.44 5.39
CA ILE A 96 2.55 0.62 6.57
C ILE A 96 1.27 0.47 7.37
N SER A 97 0.84 -0.77 7.54
CA SER A 97 -0.33 -1.13 8.33
C SER A 97 0.05 -1.97 9.54
N SER A 98 -0.82 -1.99 10.55
CA SER A 98 -0.59 -2.84 11.72
C SER A 98 -0.74 -4.33 11.38
N GLY A 99 -1.65 -4.68 10.46
CA GLY A 99 -1.97 -6.06 10.09
C GLY A 99 -2.45 -6.94 11.25
N VAL A 100 -2.90 -6.32 12.36
CA VAL A 100 -3.20 -7.02 13.60
C VAL A 100 -4.68 -7.36 13.74
N SER A 101 -4.93 -8.53 14.33
CA SER A 101 -6.26 -8.98 14.75
C SER A 101 -6.46 -8.93 16.27
N ASP A 102 -5.41 -8.54 17.03
CA ASP A 102 -5.38 -8.45 18.49
C ASP A 102 -4.89 -7.05 18.90
N GLU A 103 -5.67 -6.36 19.70
CA GLU A 103 -5.41 -4.99 20.13
C GLU A 103 -4.04 -4.80 20.83
N ARG A 104 -3.53 -5.84 21.50
CA ARG A 104 -2.23 -5.82 22.17
C ARG A 104 -1.05 -5.59 21.21
N PHE A 105 -1.23 -5.87 19.94
CA PHE A 105 -0.22 -5.65 18.90
C PHE A 105 -0.42 -4.35 18.12
N MET A 106 -1.49 -3.62 18.40
CA MET A 106 -1.66 -2.28 17.80
C MET A 106 -0.50 -1.37 18.21
N ARG A 107 -0.04 -0.58 17.27
CA ARG A 107 1.01 0.42 17.47
C ARG A 107 0.54 1.76 16.96
N MET A 108 1.01 2.82 17.61
CA MET A 108 0.77 4.18 17.13
C MET A 108 1.41 4.39 15.75
N PRO A 109 0.88 5.27 14.92
CA PRO A 109 1.46 5.51 13.59
C PRO A 109 2.96 5.87 13.63
N ARG A 110 3.39 6.65 14.61
CA ARG A 110 4.82 6.99 14.79
C ARG A 110 5.68 5.76 15.14
N ASP A 111 5.16 4.84 15.95
CA ASP A 111 5.87 3.59 16.26
C ASP A 111 5.99 2.70 15.03
N MET A 112 4.93 2.64 14.20
CA MET A 112 4.98 1.93 12.92
C MET A 112 5.98 2.57 11.96
N ALA A 113 6.03 3.90 11.88
CA ALA A 113 7.04 4.60 11.09
C ALA A 113 8.46 4.29 11.59
N SER A 114 8.67 4.24 12.92
CA SER A 114 9.97 3.88 13.50
C SER A 114 10.40 2.45 13.13
N LEU A 115 9.45 1.50 13.05
CA LEU A 115 9.75 0.14 12.58
C LEU A 115 10.20 0.12 11.10
N ALA A 116 9.80 1.10 10.30
CA ALA A 116 10.17 1.19 8.91
C ALA A 116 11.68 1.41 8.68
N PHE A 117 12.38 1.99 9.63
CA PHE A 117 13.84 2.09 9.59
C PHE A 117 14.54 0.73 9.52
N LEU A 118 13.91 -0.31 10.09
CA LEU A 118 14.46 -1.67 10.07
C LEU A 118 14.56 -2.23 8.64
N PHE A 119 13.72 -1.76 7.73
CA PHE A 119 13.75 -2.17 6.33
C PHE A 119 14.18 -1.05 5.37
N GLY A 120 14.82 -0.03 5.90
CA GLY A 120 15.63 0.91 5.13
C GLY A 120 14.91 2.17 4.64
N LEU A 121 13.72 2.50 5.16
CA LEU A 121 13.10 3.79 4.92
C LEU A 121 13.80 4.88 5.73
N ASP A 122 13.91 6.06 5.16
CA ASP A 122 14.27 7.28 5.89
C ASP A 122 13.05 7.83 6.66
N GLU A 123 13.25 8.84 7.48
CA GLU A 123 12.21 9.41 8.33
C GLU A 123 11.04 9.97 7.52
N ALA A 124 11.33 10.69 6.44
CA ALA A 124 10.30 11.29 5.60
C ALA A 124 9.43 10.21 4.92
N SER A 125 10.05 9.22 4.27
CA SER A 125 9.36 8.12 3.62
C SER A 125 8.57 7.25 4.62
N ALA A 126 9.10 7.05 5.83
CA ALA A 126 8.44 6.29 6.88
C ALA A 126 7.18 7.00 7.40
N LEU A 127 7.25 8.32 7.60
CA LEU A 127 6.09 9.14 7.99
C LEU A 127 5.06 9.21 6.87
N ASP A 128 5.49 9.36 5.62
CA ASP A 128 4.59 9.34 4.47
C ASP A 128 3.84 8.02 4.35
N ALA A 129 4.51 6.91 4.60
CA ALA A 129 3.90 5.58 4.50
C ALA A 129 2.79 5.31 5.54
N VAL A 130 2.74 6.06 6.64
CA VAL A 130 1.68 5.96 7.67
C VAL A 130 0.69 7.13 7.67
N SER A 131 0.91 8.17 6.83
CA SER A 131 0.08 9.38 6.85
C SER A 131 -0.32 9.86 5.45
N SER A 132 0.56 10.53 4.71
CA SER A 132 0.24 11.17 3.43
C SER A 132 -0.10 10.16 2.34
N ASN A 133 0.61 9.05 2.24
CA ASN A 133 0.33 8.03 1.22
C ASN A 133 -1.07 7.40 1.37
N PRO A 134 -1.48 6.88 2.55
CA PRO A 134 -2.84 6.36 2.71
C PRO A 134 -3.91 7.44 2.51
N SER A 135 -3.68 8.67 2.98
CA SER A 135 -4.60 9.80 2.79
C SER A 135 -4.79 10.12 1.31
N ALA A 136 -3.71 10.19 0.54
CA ALA A 136 -3.76 10.45 -0.91
C ALA A 136 -4.56 9.38 -1.67
N ILE A 137 -4.46 8.11 -1.28
CA ILE A 137 -5.25 7.02 -1.88
C ILE A 137 -6.74 7.23 -1.60
N ILE A 138 -7.10 7.51 -0.35
CA ILE A 138 -8.51 7.72 0.05
C ILE A 138 -9.08 8.95 -0.67
N GLU A 139 -8.38 10.06 -0.67
CA GLU A 139 -8.81 11.31 -1.33
C GLU A 139 -9.00 11.11 -2.83
N ARG A 140 -8.00 10.49 -3.50
CA ARG A 140 -8.07 10.13 -4.92
C ARG A 140 -9.32 9.31 -5.22
N ASN A 141 -9.62 8.32 -4.39
CA ASN A 141 -10.72 7.42 -4.61
C ASN A 141 -12.07 8.06 -4.31
N ARG A 142 -12.19 8.84 -3.24
CA ARG A 142 -13.40 9.62 -2.94
C ARG A 142 -13.70 10.63 -4.03
N LYS A 143 -12.66 11.30 -4.56
CA LYS A 143 -12.83 12.19 -5.71
C LYS A 143 -13.38 11.45 -6.93
N LYS A 144 -12.84 10.25 -7.24
CA LYS A 144 -13.35 9.39 -8.35
C LYS A 144 -14.79 8.91 -8.14
N LEU A 145 -15.23 8.78 -6.89
CA LEU A 145 -16.59 8.35 -6.55
C LEU A 145 -17.59 9.51 -6.44
N SER A 146 -17.12 10.75 -6.46
CA SER A 146 -17.97 11.93 -6.39
C SER A 146 -18.84 12.08 -7.64
N LYS A 147 -20.00 12.73 -7.50
CA LYS A 147 -20.92 13.03 -8.63
C LYS A 147 -20.28 13.95 -9.67
N GLN A 148 -19.33 14.76 -9.25
CA GLN A 148 -18.64 15.75 -10.10
C GLN A 148 -17.52 15.15 -10.95
N PHE A 149 -17.11 13.90 -10.68
CA PHE A 149 -15.99 13.28 -11.40
C PHE A 149 -16.44 12.74 -12.77
N VAL A 150 -15.83 13.24 -13.83
CA VAL A 150 -16.03 12.72 -15.21
C VAL A 150 -14.85 11.85 -15.64
N ALA A 151 -13.63 12.42 -15.54
CA ALA A 151 -12.39 11.73 -15.92
C ALA A 151 -11.21 12.36 -15.14
N PRO A 152 -10.02 11.73 -15.14
CA PRO A 152 -8.84 12.34 -14.56
C PRO A 152 -8.60 13.75 -15.13
N GLY A 153 -8.59 14.76 -14.26
CA GLY A 153 -8.43 16.17 -14.65
C GLY A 153 -9.71 16.87 -15.11
N ILE A 154 -10.84 16.15 -15.23
CA ILE A 154 -12.12 16.73 -15.68
C ILE A 154 -13.16 16.51 -14.58
N SER A 155 -13.76 17.59 -14.10
CA SER A 155 -14.88 17.57 -13.16
C SER A 155 -16.02 18.47 -13.68
N VAL A 156 -17.25 18.09 -13.36
CA VAL A 156 -18.42 18.96 -13.59
C VAL A 156 -18.31 20.13 -12.61
N VAL A 157 -18.35 21.34 -13.13
CA VAL A 157 -18.56 22.55 -12.33
C VAL A 157 -20.07 22.75 -12.31
N GLU A 158 -20.69 22.76 -11.13
CA GLU A 158 -22.07 23.19 -11.00
C GLU A 158 -22.12 24.67 -11.40
N GLU A 159 -22.89 25.01 -12.43
CA GLU A 159 -23.20 26.40 -12.72
C GLU A 159 -23.86 26.97 -11.47
N GLY A 160 -23.22 27.96 -10.87
CA GLY A 160 -23.84 28.69 -9.80
C GLY A 160 -25.18 29.22 -10.31
N SER A 161 -26.27 28.96 -9.62
CA SER A 161 -27.51 29.70 -9.86
C SER A 161 -27.17 31.16 -9.65
N ASP A 162 -27.10 31.90 -10.74
CA ASP A 162 -27.07 33.38 -10.68
C ASP A 162 -28.27 33.85 -9.86
N PRO A 163 -28.04 34.83 -8.96
CA PRO A 163 -29.08 35.33 -8.08
C PRO A 163 -30.24 36.05 -8.85
#